data_44597deabf64cbd301ba1a2bf6c38403
#
_entry.id   44597deabf64cbd301ba1a2bf6c38403
#
_cell.length_a   1.000
_cell.length_b   1.000
_cell.length_c   1.000
_cell.angle_alpha   90.00
_cell.angle_beta   90.00
_cell.angle_gamma   90.00
#
_symmetry.space_group_name_H-M   'P 1'
#
loop_
_entity.id
_entity.type
_entity.pdbx_description
1 polymer ?
#
loop_
_entity_poly.entity_id
_entity_poly.type
_entity_poly.pdbx_seq_one_letter_code
_entity_poly.pdbx_strand_id
1 'polypeptide(L)'
;GGQLTRITADQVDYIEIIRGTSGELDVRGSGQVINVVLYSALSTSTMQYEMRAQQSENNNVSPSGSISYSGQQGSLDFQLEARASDVYFRKISRENSILGDFSPNDRVYEERATDGSNSTISTNLGYEINDNSSARINAQYTEGDGENETVRRTTNLRVTPNIDVYQ
;
A
#
# COMPACT_ATOMS: atom_id res chain seq x y z
N GLY A 1 9.03 3.48 6.29
CA GLY A 1 9.89 4.47 5.62
C GLY A 1 9.17 5.61 4.92
N GLY A 2 7.89 5.90 5.16
CA GLY A 2 7.14 6.91 4.39
C GLY A 2 6.99 8.29 5.01
N GLN A 3 7.56 8.55 6.18
CA GLN A 3 7.33 9.84 6.85
C GLN A 3 8.21 10.98 6.30
N LEU A 4 9.43 10.68 5.88
CA LEU A 4 10.35 11.73 5.38
C LEU A 4 9.99 12.27 3.99
N THR A 5 9.25 11.52 3.19
CA THR A 5 8.81 11.98 1.85
C THR A 5 7.71 13.05 1.90
N ARG A 6 7.19 13.34 3.08
CA ARG A 6 6.10 14.30 3.30
C ARG A 6 6.60 15.65 3.84
N ILE A 7 7.87 15.73 4.20
CA ILE A 7 8.50 16.95 4.70
C ILE A 7 9.14 17.66 3.50
N THR A 8 8.71 18.86 3.22
CA THR A 8 9.32 19.71 2.19
C THR A 8 10.52 20.46 2.77
N ALA A 9 11.51 20.77 1.94
CA ALA A 9 12.76 21.39 2.41
C ALA A 9 12.57 22.77 3.07
N ASP A 10 11.52 23.48 2.72
CA ASP A 10 11.13 24.78 3.30
C ASP A 10 10.54 24.65 4.71
N GLN A 11 10.17 23.46 5.14
CA GLN A 11 9.68 23.18 6.50
C GLN A 11 10.81 22.83 7.46
N VAL A 12 12.02 22.53 6.96
CA VAL A 12 13.15 22.06 7.76
C VAL A 12 13.97 23.26 8.25
N ASP A 13 14.06 23.40 9.57
CA ASP A 13 14.96 24.35 10.21
C ASP A 13 16.42 23.85 10.16
N TYR A 14 16.64 22.65 10.69
CA TYR A 14 17.94 21.98 10.61
C TYR A 14 17.80 20.46 10.72
N ILE A 15 18.88 19.78 10.36
CA ILE A 15 19.00 18.33 10.49
C ILE A 15 20.07 18.03 11.54
N GLU A 16 19.70 17.28 12.56
CA GLU A 16 20.57 16.82 13.61
C GLU A 16 20.93 15.34 13.43
N ILE A 17 22.20 15.02 13.48
CA ILE A 17 22.69 13.63 13.42
C ILE A 17 23.12 13.22 14.82
N ILE A 18 22.31 12.40 15.47
CA ILE A 18 22.57 11.89 16.82
C ILE A 18 23.32 10.57 16.71
N ARG A 19 24.52 10.53 17.32
CA ARG A 19 25.37 9.34 17.39
C ARG A 19 25.52 8.90 18.84
N GLY A 20 25.07 7.69 19.16
CA GLY A 20 25.15 7.15 20.52
C GLY A 20 24.11 7.74 21.48
N THR A 21 24.36 7.63 22.78
CA THR A 21 23.53 8.22 23.83
C THR A 21 23.85 9.70 23.98
N SER A 22 23.08 10.58 23.37
CA SER A 22 23.23 12.02 23.48
C SER A 22 21.84 12.64 23.67
N GLY A 23 21.67 13.41 24.74
CA GLY A 23 20.41 14.09 25.05
C GLY A 23 19.34 13.18 25.64
N GLU A 24 18.09 13.55 25.46
CA GLU A 24 16.92 12.83 25.99
C GLU A 24 16.55 11.54 25.22
N LEU A 25 17.23 11.26 24.10
CA LEU A 25 17.01 10.09 23.26
C LEU A 25 18.06 9.02 23.54
N ASP A 26 17.64 7.93 24.19
CA ASP A 26 18.47 6.72 24.39
C ASP A 26 18.43 5.87 23.10
N VAL A 27 19.42 6.06 22.23
CA VAL A 27 19.59 5.26 21.02
C VAL A 27 20.41 4.01 21.38
N ARG A 28 19.73 2.90 21.67
CA ARG A 28 20.38 1.61 21.92
C ARG A 28 20.84 0.99 20.60
N GLY A 29 22.14 1.03 20.35
CA GLY A 29 22.79 0.38 19.21
C GLY A 29 23.82 1.27 18.53
N SER A 30 24.53 0.71 17.53
CA SER A 30 25.53 1.41 16.72
C SER A 30 24.93 2.27 15.60
N GLY A 31 23.64 2.56 15.64
CA GLY A 31 22.92 3.32 14.65
C GLY A 31 23.08 4.84 14.79
N GLN A 32 22.96 5.53 13.67
CA GLN A 32 22.79 6.97 13.65
C GLN A 32 21.29 7.27 13.55
N VAL A 33 20.79 8.20 14.36
CA VAL A 33 19.44 8.75 14.22
C VAL A 33 19.55 10.11 13.54
N ILE A 34 18.83 10.28 12.48
CA ILE A 34 18.67 11.58 11.81
C ILE A 34 17.41 12.20 12.37
N ASN A 35 17.55 13.25 13.14
CA ASN A 35 16.46 14.08 13.63
C ASN A 35 16.28 15.26 12.68
N VAL A 36 15.10 15.38 12.08
CA VAL A 36 14.75 16.53 11.21
C VAL A 36 13.93 17.50 12.05
N VAL A 37 14.53 18.64 12.37
CA VAL A 37 13.87 19.68 13.17
C VAL A 37 13.19 20.64 12.21
N LEU A 38 11.90 20.85 12.43
CA LEU A 38 11.08 21.75 11.63
C LEU A 38 10.97 23.12 12.30
N TYR A 39 10.76 24.17 11.51
CA TYR A 39 10.49 25.51 12.05
C TYR A 39 9.28 25.49 12.98
N SER A 40 9.44 25.91 14.21
CA SER A 40 8.43 25.79 15.27
C SER A 40 7.30 26.84 15.25
N ALA A 41 7.19 27.66 14.23
CA ALA A 41 6.22 28.78 14.23
C ALA A 41 5.61 29.13 12.86
N LEU A 42 5.77 28.32 11.85
CA LEU A 42 5.12 28.58 10.57
C LEU A 42 3.81 27.79 10.50
N SER A 43 2.70 28.52 10.42
CA SER A 43 1.43 27.93 9.98
C SER A 43 1.59 27.51 8.52
N THR A 44 2.12 26.33 8.28
CA THR A 44 2.34 25.79 6.95
C THR A 44 1.37 24.65 6.71
N SER A 45 0.77 24.64 5.56
CA SER A 45 -0.04 23.53 5.12
C SER A 45 0.37 23.12 3.71
N THR A 46 0.35 21.83 3.46
CA THR A 46 0.69 21.23 2.18
C THR A 46 -0.42 20.32 1.73
N MET A 47 -0.83 20.46 0.47
CA MET A 47 -1.75 19.54 -0.18
C MET A 47 -0.99 18.77 -1.25
N GLN A 48 -1.14 17.46 -1.26
CA GLN A 48 -0.57 16.57 -2.27
C GLN A 48 -1.69 15.72 -2.86
N TYR A 49 -1.62 15.49 -4.16
CA TYR A 49 -2.51 14.54 -4.83
C TYR A 49 -1.73 13.69 -5.81
N GLU A 50 -2.19 12.49 -6.00
CA GLU A 50 -1.64 11.54 -6.95
C GLU A 50 -2.78 10.85 -7.68
N MET A 51 -2.62 10.67 -8.99
CA MET A 51 -3.53 9.88 -9.82
C MET A 51 -2.71 8.92 -10.65
N ARG A 52 -3.16 7.68 -10.74
CA ARG A 52 -2.57 6.62 -11.56
C ARG A 52 -3.66 5.86 -12.29
N ALA A 53 -3.33 5.37 -13.46
CA ALA A 53 -4.13 4.39 -14.17
C ALA A 53 -3.20 3.27 -14.63
N GLN A 54 -3.53 2.05 -14.26
CA GLN A 54 -2.79 0.86 -14.67
C GLN A 54 -3.63 0.09 -15.69
N GLN A 55 -3.06 -0.17 -16.86
CA GLN A 55 -3.70 -1.01 -17.87
C GLN A 55 -3.10 -2.42 -17.81
N SER A 56 -3.97 -3.40 -17.75
CA SER A 56 -3.62 -4.83 -17.79
C SER A 56 -3.59 -5.34 -19.24
N GLU A 57 -3.00 -6.51 -19.46
CA GLU A 57 -2.86 -7.13 -20.79
C GLU A 57 -4.19 -7.35 -21.53
N ASN A 58 -5.29 -7.51 -20.79
CA ASN A 58 -6.65 -7.67 -21.35
C ASN A 58 -7.39 -6.35 -21.54
N ASN A 59 -6.67 -5.22 -21.56
CA ASN A 59 -7.21 -3.86 -21.68
C ASN A 59 -8.11 -3.40 -20.52
N ASN A 60 -8.15 -4.12 -19.41
CA ASN A 60 -8.78 -3.60 -18.20
C ASN A 60 -7.92 -2.47 -17.63
N VAL A 61 -8.55 -1.38 -17.20
CA VAL A 61 -7.90 -0.20 -16.63
C VAL A 61 -8.31 -0.09 -15.17
N SER A 62 -7.32 -0.12 -14.27
CA SER A 62 -7.48 0.04 -12.82
C SER A 62 -7.01 1.43 -12.41
N PRO A 63 -7.92 2.39 -12.21
CA PRO A 63 -7.58 3.72 -11.72
C PRO A 63 -7.25 3.67 -10.22
N SER A 64 -6.40 4.58 -9.79
CA SER A 64 -6.13 4.83 -8.37
C SER A 64 -5.81 6.30 -8.15
N GLY A 65 -6.05 6.77 -6.95
CA GLY A 65 -5.71 8.14 -6.57
C GLY A 65 -5.62 8.32 -5.07
N SER A 66 -4.91 9.34 -4.68
CA SER A 66 -4.85 9.80 -3.29
C SER A 66 -4.79 11.30 -3.22
N ILE A 67 -5.31 11.83 -2.15
CA ILE A 67 -5.18 13.22 -1.74
C ILE A 67 -4.78 13.25 -0.28
N SER A 68 -3.79 14.08 0.06
CA SER A 68 -3.39 14.32 1.42
C SER A 68 -3.30 15.80 1.71
N TYR A 69 -3.70 16.18 2.91
CA TYR A 69 -3.57 17.51 3.44
C TYR A 69 -2.93 17.44 4.82
N SER A 70 -1.81 18.09 4.97
CA SER A 70 -1.05 18.10 6.20
C SER A 70 -0.53 19.49 6.52
N GLY A 71 -0.32 19.74 7.80
CA GLY A 71 0.21 21.04 8.23
C GLY A 71 0.31 21.15 9.73
N GLN A 72 0.78 22.33 10.12
CA GLN A 72 0.84 22.76 11.51
C GLN A 72 0.18 24.12 11.64
N GLN A 73 -0.65 24.26 12.66
CA GLN A 73 -1.27 25.54 13.01
C GLN A 73 -1.17 25.77 14.52
N GLY A 74 -0.22 26.60 14.93
CA GLY A 74 0.12 26.76 16.34
C GLY A 74 0.55 25.44 16.97
N SER A 75 -0.12 25.02 18.02
CA SER A 75 0.14 23.74 18.71
C SER A 75 -0.53 22.51 18.07
N LEU A 76 -1.22 22.68 16.95
CA LEU A 76 -1.93 21.59 16.27
C LEU A 76 -1.16 21.15 15.04
N ASP A 77 -0.72 19.89 15.04
CA ASP A 77 -0.25 19.16 13.86
C ASP A 77 -1.40 18.32 13.30
N PHE A 78 -1.56 18.33 11.99
CA PHE A 78 -2.60 17.51 11.37
C PHE A 78 -2.12 16.88 10.07
N GLN A 79 -2.64 15.71 9.81
CA GLN A 79 -2.52 15.02 8.53
C GLN A 79 -3.81 14.28 8.24
N LEU A 80 -4.39 14.56 7.09
CA LEU A 80 -5.55 13.90 6.54
C LEU A 80 -5.17 13.26 5.22
N GLU A 81 -5.60 12.03 4.97
CA GLU A 81 -5.35 11.35 3.70
C GLU A 81 -6.61 10.57 3.31
N ALA A 82 -6.97 10.67 2.04
CA ALA A 82 -7.96 9.81 1.41
C ALA A 82 -7.32 9.14 0.18
N ARG A 83 -7.55 7.85 0.02
CA ARG A 83 -7.06 7.04 -1.08
C ARG A 83 -8.19 6.15 -1.59
N ALA A 84 -8.25 6.01 -2.92
CA ALA A 84 -9.10 5.03 -3.58
C ALA A 84 -8.29 4.33 -4.68
N SER A 85 -8.53 3.04 -4.87
CA SER A 85 -7.86 2.25 -5.89
C SER A 85 -8.72 1.10 -6.34
N ASP A 86 -8.80 0.89 -7.64
CA ASP A 86 -9.30 -0.34 -8.21
C ASP A 86 -8.15 -1.33 -8.36
N VAL A 87 -8.45 -2.59 -8.15
CA VAL A 87 -7.52 -3.70 -8.24
C VAL A 87 -8.05 -4.71 -9.24
N TYR A 88 -7.32 -4.92 -10.32
CA TYR A 88 -7.59 -6.00 -11.24
C TYR A 88 -6.35 -6.87 -11.37
N PHE A 89 -6.53 -8.16 -11.17
CA PHE A 89 -5.47 -9.14 -11.32
C PHE A 89 -6.00 -10.37 -12.05
N ARG A 90 -5.28 -10.80 -13.09
CA ARG A 90 -5.59 -12.00 -13.86
C ARG A 90 -4.38 -12.92 -13.88
N LYS A 91 -4.61 -14.19 -13.57
CA LYS A 91 -3.60 -15.23 -13.61
C LYS A 91 -4.07 -16.40 -14.46
N ILE A 92 -3.23 -16.80 -15.41
CA ILE A 92 -3.45 -18.01 -16.21
C ILE A 92 -2.40 -19.03 -15.80
N SER A 93 -2.87 -20.23 -15.43
CA SER A 93 -2.04 -21.37 -15.10
C SER A 93 -2.29 -22.51 -16.08
N ARG A 94 -1.24 -23.14 -16.53
CA ARG A 94 -1.29 -24.32 -17.39
C ARG A 94 -0.44 -25.41 -16.79
N GLU A 95 -1.03 -26.57 -16.60
CA GLU A 95 -0.39 -27.73 -15.99
C GLU A 95 -0.59 -28.95 -16.88
N ASN A 96 0.48 -29.72 -17.08
CA ASN A 96 0.40 -31.02 -17.72
C ASN A 96 0.88 -32.07 -16.71
N SER A 97 0.04 -33.04 -16.42
CA SER A 97 0.43 -34.17 -15.58
C SER A 97 0.75 -35.41 -16.42
N ILE A 98 1.65 -36.22 -15.91
CA ILE A 98 2.05 -37.51 -16.50
C ILE A 98 1.86 -38.63 -15.48
N LEU A 99 1.66 -39.84 -15.96
CA LEU A 99 1.64 -41.04 -15.15
C LEU A 99 3.06 -41.53 -14.80
N GLY A 100 3.18 -42.50 -13.95
CA GLY A 100 4.46 -43.07 -13.54
C GLY A 100 5.26 -43.74 -14.66
N ASP A 101 4.61 -44.07 -15.77
CA ASP A 101 5.22 -44.61 -17.01
C ASP A 101 5.52 -43.48 -18.03
N PHE A 102 5.45 -42.21 -17.61
CA PHE A 102 5.63 -41.02 -18.41
C PHE A 102 4.57 -40.75 -19.47
N SER A 103 3.51 -41.55 -19.53
CA SER A 103 2.39 -41.31 -20.44
C SER A 103 1.60 -40.07 -20.01
N PRO A 104 0.99 -39.31 -20.97
CA PRO A 104 0.15 -38.18 -20.64
C PRO A 104 -1.05 -38.57 -19.78
N ASN A 105 -1.34 -37.79 -18.75
CA ASN A 105 -2.47 -38.00 -17.87
C ASN A 105 -3.55 -36.93 -18.09
N ASP A 106 -3.35 -35.74 -17.56
CA ASP A 106 -4.30 -34.64 -17.67
C ASP A 106 -3.60 -33.34 -18.10
N ARG A 107 -4.36 -32.49 -18.77
CA ARG A 107 -3.99 -31.09 -19.01
C ARG A 107 -5.00 -30.20 -18.28
N VAL A 108 -4.49 -29.34 -17.42
CA VAL A 108 -5.29 -28.36 -16.69
C VAL A 108 -5.01 -26.96 -17.22
N TYR A 109 -6.05 -26.24 -17.54
CA TYR A 109 -6.05 -24.81 -17.79
C TYR A 109 -6.88 -24.16 -16.69
N GLU A 110 -6.30 -23.23 -15.96
CA GLU A 110 -6.98 -22.45 -14.94
C GLU A 110 -6.77 -20.98 -15.20
N GLU A 111 -7.84 -20.24 -15.22
CA GLU A 111 -7.85 -18.79 -15.29
C GLU A 111 -8.54 -18.28 -14.04
N ARG A 112 -7.87 -17.40 -13.33
CA ARG A 112 -8.38 -16.70 -12.15
C ARG A 112 -8.32 -15.21 -12.40
N ALA A 113 -9.45 -14.55 -12.25
CA ALA A 113 -9.57 -13.10 -12.26
C ALA A 113 -10.00 -12.63 -10.87
N THR A 114 -9.40 -11.55 -10.41
CA THR A 114 -9.80 -10.81 -9.22
C THR A 114 -10.08 -9.39 -9.63
N ASP A 115 -11.26 -8.89 -9.30
CA ASP A 115 -11.70 -7.52 -9.53
C ASP A 115 -12.18 -6.96 -8.19
N GLY A 116 -11.78 -5.74 -7.85
CA GLY A 116 -12.16 -5.16 -6.58
C GLY A 116 -11.75 -3.72 -6.43
N SER A 117 -12.20 -3.11 -5.36
CA SER A 117 -11.84 -1.75 -5.00
C SER A 117 -11.45 -1.63 -3.53
N ASN A 118 -10.60 -0.67 -3.22
CA ASN A 118 -10.24 -0.31 -1.87
C ASN A 118 -10.30 1.21 -1.69
N SER A 119 -10.91 1.65 -0.59
CA SER A 119 -10.92 3.04 -0.17
C SER A 119 -10.43 3.15 1.27
N THR A 120 -9.56 4.12 1.52
CA THR A 120 -8.99 4.35 2.85
C THR A 120 -9.03 5.83 3.16
N ILE A 121 -9.47 6.15 4.37
CA ILE A 121 -9.36 7.49 4.94
C ILE A 121 -8.54 7.36 6.23
N SER A 122 -7.53 8.20 6.38
CA SER A 122 -6.71 8.25 7.58
C SER A 122 -6.51 9.66 8.08
N THR A 123 -6.37 9.79 9.39
CA THR A 123 -6.06 11.05 10.06
C THR A 123 -5.03 10.84 11.15
N ASN A 124 -4.11 11.77 11.26
CA ASN A 124 -3.18 11.90 12.38
C ASN A 124 -3.31 13.33 12.90
N LEU A 125 -3.61 13.47 14.17
CA LEU A 125 -3.70 14.74 14.85
C LEU A 125 -2.77 14.72 16.05
N GLY A 126 -1.93 15.76 16.17
CA GLY A 126 -1.06 16.01 17.31
C GLY A 126 -1.38 17.36 17.90
N TYR A 127 -1.46 17.45 19.21
CA TYR A 127 -1.66 18.71 19.90
C TYR A 127 -0.66 18.85 21.05
N GLU A 128 0.14 19.91 21.01
CA GLU A 128 1.05 20.29 22.08
C GLU A 128 0.28 21.10 23.13
N ILE A 129 0.09 20.49 24.33
CA ILE A 129 -0.64 21.11 25.43
C ILE A 129 0.27 22.12 26.14
N ASN A 130 1.52 21.76 26.33
CA ASN A 130 2.61 22.58 26.87
C ASN A 130 3.95 21.93 26.52
N ASP A 131 5.08 22.56 26.91
CA ASP A 131 6.46 22.12 26.59
C ASP A 131 6.77 20.67 27.02
N ASN A 132 6.01 20.11 27.97
CA ASN A 132 6.25 18.78 28.54
C ASN A 132 5.10 17.79 28.25
N SER A 133 4.06 18.20 27.55
CA SER A 133 2.85 17.38 27.37
C SER A 133 2.26 17.55 25.98
N SER A 134 2.00 16.44 25.32
CA SER A 134 1.31 16.40 24.03
C SER A 134 0.28 15.28 23.99
N ALA A 135 -0.72 15.44 23.15
CA ALA A 135 -1.73 14.42 22.85
C ALA A 135 -1.69 14.08 21.36
N ARG A 136 -1.90 12.81 21.01
CA ARG A 136 -1.96 12.36 19.61
C ARG A 136 -3.13 11.41 19.39
N ILE A 137 -3.80 11.57 18.26
CA ILE A 137 -4.87 10.70 17.80
C ILE A 137 -4.53 10.24 16.40
N ASN A 138 -4.55 8.93 16.18
CA ASN A 138 -4.41 8.32 14.87
C ASN A 138 -5.64 7.47 14.61
N ALA A 139 -6.31 7.70 13.49
CA ALA A 139 -7.48 6.93 13.10
C ALA A 139 -7.36 6.58 11.61
N GLN A 140 -7.83 5.38 11.27
CA GLN A 140 -7.90 4.91 9.90
C GLN A 140 -9.17 4.08 9.72
N TYR A 141 -9.85 4.34 8.62
CA TYR A 141 -10.96 3.52 8.13
C TYR A 141 -10.63 3.02 6.74
N THR A 142 -10.82 1.74 6.52
CA THR A 142 -10.61 1.12 5.21
C THR A 142 -11.84 0.29 4.88
N GLU A 143 -12.36 0.48 3.67
CA GLU A 143 -13.42 -0.32 3.08
C GLU A 143 -12.90 -0.88 1.76
N GLY A 144 -13.20 -2.14 1.50
CA GLY A 144 -12.85 -2.79 0.25
C GLY A 144 -13.85 -3.86 -0.09
N ASP A 145 -14.05 -4.04 -1.37
CA ASP A 145 -14.82 -5.14 -1.94
C ASP A 145 -13.97 -5.87 -2.97
N GLY A 146 -14.33 -7.10 -3.28
CA GLY A 146 -13.62 -7.86 -4.30
C GLY A 146 -14.37 -9.12 -4.67
N GLU A 147 -14.34 -9.41 -5.96
CA GLU A 147 -14.87 -10.62 -6.56
C GLU A 147 -13.75 -11.45 -7.15
N ASN A 148 -13.81 -12.76 -6.94
CA ASN A 148 -12.87 -13.71 -7.52
C ASN A 148 -13.62 -14.66 -8.41
N GLU A 149 -13.27 -14.68 -9.69
CA GLU A 149 -13.76 -15.64 -10.66
C GLU A 149 -12.65 -16.66 -10.98
N THR A 150 -12.98 -17.92 -10.98
CA THR A 150 -12.05 -18.99 -11.37
C THR A 150 -12.74 -19.90 -12.38
N VAL A 151 -12.14 -19.99 -13.56
CA VAL A 151 -12.53 -20.93 -14.59
C VAL A 151 -11.45 -21.98 -14.72
N ARG A 152 -11.83 -23.25 -14.52
CA ARG A 152 -10.93 -24.38 -14.61
C ARG A 152 -11.43 -25.38 -15.63
N ARG A 153 -10.57 -25.77 -16.56
CA ARG A 153 -10.81 -26.79 -17.56
C ARG A 153 -9.76 -27.89 -17.41
N THR A 154 -10.22 -29.11 -17.16
CA THR A 154 -9.36 -30.30 -17.10
C THR A 154 -9.66 -31.19 -18.30
N THR A 155 -8.65 -31.45 -19.12
CA THR A 155 -8.73 -32.35 -20.26
C THR A 155 -8.08 -33.67 -19.90
N ASN A 156 -8.84 -34.76 -19.90
CA ASN A 156 -8.31 -36.11 -19.66
C ASN A 156 -7.70 -36.62 -20.98
N LEU A 157 -6.42 -36.90 -20.97
CA LEU A 157 -5.64 -37.34 -22.12
C LEU A 157 -5.52 -38.86 -22.22
N ARG A 158 -6.07 -39.63 -21.23
CA ARG A 158 -6.00 -41.08 -21.22
C ARG A 158 -7.11 -41.74 -22.04
N VAL A 159 -8.10 -40.99 -22.48
CA VAL A 159 -9.25 -41.50 -23.23
C VAL A 159 -9.31 -40.83 -24.62
N THR A 160 -9.87 -41.56 -25.59
CA THR A 160 -10.10 -41.08 -26.92
C THR A 160 -11.57 -41.23 -27.29
N PRO A 161 -12.29 -40.14 -27.62
CA PRO A 161 -11.84 -38.75 -27.63
C PRO A 161 -11.54 -38.21 -26.20
N ASN A 162 -10.68 -37.18 -26.13
CA ASN A 162 -10.38 -36.49 -24.87
C ASN A 162 -11.66 -35.94 -24.24
N ILE A 163 -11.78 -36.05 -22.93
CA ILE A 163 -12.92 -35.55 -22.18
C ILE A 163 -12.50 -34.27 -21.46
N ASP A 164 -13.26 -33.18 -21.70
CA ASP A 164 -13.09 -31.91 -21.01
C ASP A 164 -14.10 -31.78 -19.88
N VAL A 165 -13.64 -31.38 -18.70
CA VAL A 165 -14.44 -31.06 -17.53
C VAL A 165 -14.24 -29.59 -17.17
N TYR A 166 -15.33 -28.85 -17.06
CA TYR A 166 -15.35 -27.44 -16.69
C TYR A 166 -15.82 -27.30 -15.23
N GLN A 167 -15.16 -26.43 -14.49
CA GLN A 167 -15.47 -26.08 -13.10
C GLN A 167 -15.35 -24.56 -12.91
#